data_7c7dbd8a52251619d08a9c7ba952e1ad
#
_entry.id   7c7dbd8a52251619d08a9c7ba952e1ad
#
_cell.length_a   1.000
_cell.length_b   1.000
_cell.length_c   1.000
_cell.angle_alpha   90.00
_cell.angle_beta   90.00
_cell.angle_gamma   90.00
#
_symmetry.space_group_name_H-M   'P 1'
#
loop_
_entity.id
_entity.type
_entity.pdbx_description
1 polymer ?
#
loop_
_entity_poly.entity_id
_entity_poly.type
_entity_poly.pdbx_seq_one_letter_code
_entity_poly.pdbx_strand_id
1 'polypeptide(L)'
;MMASMRFVLCLCVLGGLMLPVAQAAESSPAISEQVTITDVQVRNSDHGTVVLLLAEGKAIPIFVDPTVALSIQSALSGEKIPRPLSHDLMHTILEAYGGTVLQTVITLHDGTYYGALTVSVQGQVKTFDSRSSDSIALAIHFKAPIIAGRDLLTSAGRLPEKPKADTL
;
A
#
# COMPACT_ATOMS: atom_id res chain seq x y z
N MET A 1 -34.01 65.90 -43.26
CA MET A 1 -32.59 66.29 -43.44
C MET A 1 -31.72 65.27 -42.79
N MET A 2 -31.11 64.41 -43.62
CA MET A 2 -30.35 63.25 -43.22
C MET A 2 -28.87 63.63 -43.13
N ALA A 3 -28.25 63.39 -41.99
CA ALA A 3 -26.79 63.52 -41.86
C ALA A 3 -26.20 62.13 -41.61
N SER A 4 -25.51 61.68 -42.63
CA SER A 4 -24.78 60.40 -42.69
C SER A 4 -23.45 60.49 -41.92
N MET A 5 -23.29 59.70 -40.87
CA MET A 5 -22.04 59.66 -40.11
C MET A 5 -21.30 58.33 -40.44
N ARG A 6 -20.27 58.41 -41.17
CA ARG A 6 -19.35 57.31 -41.57
C ARG A 6 -18.53 56.88 -40.36
N PHE A 7 -18.76 55.67 -39.84
CA PHE A 7 -17.88 55.06 -38.85
C PHE A 7 -16.74 54.34 -39.55
N VAL A 8 -15.53 54.84 -39.28
CA VAL A 8 -14.28 54.22 -39.75
C VAL A 8 -13.94 53.08 -38.79
N LEU A 9 -14.00 51.86 -39.27
CA LEU A 9 -13.63 50.68 -38.53
C LEU A 9 -12.11 50.50 -38.54
N CYS A 10 -11.45 50.81 -37.42
CA CYS A 10 -10.02 50.59 -37.23
C CYS A 10 -9.79 49.15 -36.82
N LEU A 11 -9.27 48.34 -37.73
CA LEU A 11 -8.96 46.94 -37.51
C LEU A 11 -7.57 46.80 -36.88
N CYS A 12 -7.50 46.74 -35.54
CA CYS A 12 -6.26 46.40 -34.84
C CYS A 12 -6.05 44.90 -34.85
N VAL A 13 -5.16 44.44 -35.71
CA VAL A 13 -4.65 43.07 -35.69
C VAL A 13 -3.63 42.93 -34.56
N LEU A 14 -4.04 42.47 -33.38
CA LEU A 14 -3.13 42.02 -32.35
C LEU A 14 -2.67 40.63 -32.67
N GLY A 15 -1.47 40.50 -33.22
CA GLY A 15 -0.74 39.24 -33.37
C GLY A 15 -0.37 38.69 -31.99
N GLY A 16 -1.17 37.80 -31.45
CA GLY A 16 -0.85 37.04 -30.24
C GLY A 16 0.27 36.03 -30.51
N LEU A 17 1.46 36.30 -30.01
CA LEU A 17 2.59 35.40 -30.00
C LEU A 17 2.25 34.26 -29.02
N MET A 18 1.73 33.15 -29.53
CA MET A 18 1.55 31.90 -28.76
C MET A 18 2.92 31.28 -28.50
N LEU A 19 3.45 31.48 -27.30
CA LEU A 19 4.57 30.68 -26.79
C LEU A 19 4.08 29.29 -26.50
N PRO A 20 4.75 28.23 -26.98
CA PRO A 20 4.40 26.86 -26.56
C PRO A 20 4.73 26.71 -25.07
N VAL A 21 3.71 26.49 -24.27
CA VAL A 21 3.88 25.98 -22.90
C VAL A 21 4.44 24.57 -23.03
N ALA A 22 5.75 24.43 -22.77
CA ALA A 22 6.35 23.12 -22.62
C ALA A 22 5.71 22.48 -21.39
N GLN A 23 4.77 21.59 -21.61
CA GLN A 23 4.23 20.68 -20.60
C GLN A 23 5.38 19.78 -20.20
N ALA A 24 5.99 20.06 -19.04
CA ALA A 24 6.86 19.09 -18.41
C ALA A 24 6.02 17.83 -18.18
N ALA A 25 6.31 16.79 -18.94
CA ALA A 25 5.79 15.45 -18.64
C ALA A 25 6.32 15.11 -17.25
N GLU A 26 5.44 15.21 -16.24
CA GLU A 26 5.70 14.61 -14.94
C GLU A 26 5.95 13.13 -15.23
N SER A 27 7.19 12.71 -15.04
CA SER A 27 7.57 11.32 -15.10
C SER A 27 6.77 10.61 -14.01
N SER A 28 5.68 9.96 -14.42
CA SER A 28 4.98 8.99 -13.58
C SER A 28 6.05 8.06 -13.00
N PRO A 29 6.16 7.87 -11.68
CA PRO A 29 7.12 6.93 -11.13
C PRO A 29 6.89 5.61 -11.83
N ALA A 30 7.97 5.04 -12.39
CA ALA A 30 7.92 3.74 -13.05
C ALA A 30 7.15 2.80 -12.13
N ILE A 31 6.03 2.26 -12.62
CA ILE A 31 5.22 1.28 -11.89
C ILE A 31 6.17 0.09 -11.75
N SER A 32 6.89 0.01 -10.62
CA SER A 32 7.66 -1.18 -10.29
C SER A 32 6.67 -2.33 -10.34
N GLU A 33 7.00 -3.36 -11.12
CA GLU A 33 6.15 -4.54 -11.24
C GLU A 33 5.76 -5.02 -9.84
N GLN A 34 4.47 -5.17 -9.60
CA GLN A 34 3.92 -5.52 -8.29
C GLN A 34 3.72 -7.03 -8.19
N VAL A 35 3.94 -7.57 -7.01
CA VAL A 35 3.75 -8.98 -6.70
C VAL A 35 2.77 -9.12 -5.54
N THR A 36 1.77 -9.97 -5.70
CA THR A 36 0.83 -10.28 -4.61
C THR A 36 1.47 -11.30 -3.66
N ILE A 37 1.43 -11.01 -2.38
CA ILE A 37 1.87 -11.92 -1.33
C ILE A 37 0.85 -13.07 -1.23
N THR A 38 1.36 -14.29 -1.25
CA THR A 38 0.54 -15.51 -1.26
C THR A 38 0.36 -16.12 0.12
N ASP A 39 1.27 -15.85 1.05
CA ASP A 39 1.21 -16.33 2.42
C ASP A 39 1.94 -15.39 3.37
N VAL A 40 1.51 -15.34 4.62
CA VAL A 40 2.13 -14.55 5.68
C VAL A 40 2.40 -15.46 6.87
N GLN A 41 3.64 -15.41 7.39
CA GLN A 41 4.04 -16.23 8.53
C GLN A 41 4.68 -15.35 9.60
N VAL A 42 4.34 -15.60 10.86
CA VAL A 42 5.03 -15.00 12.01
C VAL A 42 6.07 -15.98 12.53
N ARG A 43 7.29 -15.52 12.74
CA ARG A 43 8.41 -16.32 13.25
C ARG A 43 9.13 -15.55 14.37
N ASN A 44 9.66 -16.28 15.33
CA ASN A 44 10.63 -15.75 16.30
C ASN A 44 12.03 -16.09 15.80
N SER A 45 12.92 -15.11 15.89
CA SER A 45 14.33 -15.26 15.60
C SER A 45 15.18 -14.73 16.77
N ASP A 46 16.48 -14.99 16.74
CA ASP A 46 17.43 -14.47 17.76
C ASP A 46 17.50 -12.94 17.78
N HIS A 47 17.03 -12.29 16.69
CA HIS A 47 17.00 -10.84 16.53
C HIS A 47 15.63 -10.20 16.78
N GLY A 48 14.64 -10.99 17.22
CA GLY A 48 13.27 -10.53 17.48
C GLY A 48 12.22 -11.21 16.63
N THR A 49 11.00 -10.72 16.73
CA THR A 49 9.86 -11.28 15.97
C THR A 49 9.85 -10.72 14.55
N VAL A 50 9.66 -11.60 13.58
CA VAL A 50 9.66 -11.28 12.15
C VAL A 50 8.39 -11.78 11.48
N VAL A 51 7.82 -10.96 10.62
CA VAL A 51 6.76 -11.35 9.68
C VAL A 51 7.40 -11.63 8.34
N LEU A 52 7.16 -12.82 7.80
CA LEU A 52 7.61 -13.23 6.48
C LEU A 52 6.46 -13.07 5.49
N LEU A 53 6.65 -12.21 4.50
CA LEU A 53 5.73 -12.09 3.37
C LEU A 53 6.23 -12.99 2.24
N LEU A 54 5.45 -13.99 1.88
CA LEU A 54 5.86 -15.04 0.96
C LEU A 54 5.23 -14.84 -0.42
N ALA A 55 6.05 -14.90 -1.45
CA ALA A 55 5.61 -14.93 -2.84
C ALA A 55 6.68 -15.60 -3.71
N GLU A 56 6.29 -16.35 -4.71
CA GLU A 56 7.18 -16.94 -5.73
C GLU A 56 8.38 -17.73 -5.14
N GLY A 57 8.16 -18.43 -4.03
CA GLY A 57 9.21 -19.22 -3.35
C GLY A 57 10.26 -18.40 -2.62
N LYS A 58 10.02 -17.10 -2.40
CA LYS A 58 10.86 -16.18 -1.65
C LYS A 58 10.12 -15.63 -0.44
N ALA A 59 10.85 -15.06 0.52
CA ALA A 59 10.30 -14.41 1.69
C ALA A 59 10.92 -13.03 1.90
N ILE A 60 10.07 -12.03 2.09
CA ILE A 60 10.47 -10.68 2.51
C ILE A 60 10.34 -10.64 4.03
N PRO A 61 11.45 -10.51 4.79
CA PRO A 61 11.39 -10.43 6.24
C PRO A 61 11.14 -8.99 6.69
N ILE A 62 10.15 -8.81 7.58
CA ILE A 62 9.84 -7.52 8.20
C ILE A 62 9.85 -7.72 9.71
N PHE A 63 10.79 -7.07 10.41
CA PHE A 63 10.83 -7.09 11.86
C PHE A 63 9.72 -6.24 12.44
N VAL A 64 9.03 -6.76 13.43
CA VAL A 64 7.86 -6.13 14.04
C VAL A 64 7.88 -6.20 15.55
N ASP A 65 7.17 -5.29 16.20
CA ASP A 65 6.97 -5.36 17.64
C ASP A 65 6.19 -6.63 18.03
N PRO A 66 6.48 -7.26 19.16
CA PRO A 66 5.80 -8.48 19.61
C PRO A 66 4.28 -8.33 19.68
N THR A 67 3.78 -7.15 20.05
CA THR A 67 2.33 -6.87 20.13
C THR A 67 1.69 -6.86 18.75
N VAL A 68 2.38 -6.31 17.74
CA VAL A 68 1.91 -6.32 16.35
C VAL A 68 1.95 -7.75 15.80
N ALA A 69 3.02 -8.49 16.09
CA ALA A 69 3.14 -9.90 15.72
C ALA A 69 2.01 -10.75 16.31
N LEU A 70 1.66 -10.53 17.58
CA LEU A 70 0.54 -11.21 18.22
C LEU A 70 -0.80 -10.87 17.54
N SER A 71 -1.02 -9.62 17.17
CA SER A 71 -2.22 -9.20 16.41
C SER A 71 -2.30 -9.91 15.06
N ILE A 72 -1.19 -9.95 14.31
CA ILE A 72 -1.11 -10.66 13.04
C ILE A 72 -1.37 -12.17 13.23
N GLN A 73 -0.71 -12.78 14.21
CA GLN A 73 -0.85 -14.21 14.47
C GLN A 73 -2.28 -14.59 14.88
N SER A 74 -2.93 -13.79 15.75
CA SER A 74 -4.33 -14.03 16.14
C SER A 74 -5.29 -13.90 14.96
N ALA A 75 -5.08 -12.90 14.09
CA ALA A 75 -5.89 -12.72 12.90
C ALA A 75 -5.70 -13.87 11.88
N LEU A 76 -4.48 -14.39 11.73
CA LEU A 76 -4.18 -15.53 10.86
C LEU A 76 -4.77 -16.84 11.38
N SER A 77 -4.68 -17.07 12.69
CA SER A 77 -5.17 -18.31 13.33
C SER A 77 -6.67 -18.29 13.63
N GLY A 78 -7.29 -17.11 13.68
CA GLY A 78 -8.66 -16.93 14.19
C GLY A 78 -8.77 -17.08 15.71
N GLU A 79 -7.66 -17.17 16.42
CA GLU A 79 -7.62 -17.28 17.88
C GLU A 79 -8.03 -15.95 18.53
N LYS A 80 -8.99 -16.00 19.46
CA LYS A 80 -9.44 -14.82 20.19
C LYS A 80 -8.58 -14.60 21.41
N ILE A 81 -7.97 -13.41 21.47
CA ILE A 81 -7.26 -12.96 22.66
C ILE A 81 -8.26 -12.34 23.67
N PRO A 82 -7.98 -12.41 24.99
CA PRO A 82 -8.92 -11.97 26.02
C PRO A 82 -9.30 -10.48 25.94
N ARG A 83 -8.40 -9.64 25.44
CA ARG A 83 -8.64 -8.21 25.22
C ARG A 83 -8.17 -7.82 23.82
N PRO A 84 -8.95 -7.02 23.07
CA PRO A 84 -8.58 -6.61 21.73
C PRO A 84 -7.30 -5.78 21.75
N LEU A 85 -6.40 -6.03 20.83
CA LEU A 85 -5.23 -5.22 20.51
C LEU A 85 -5.64 -4.03 19.63
N SER A 86 -4.68 -3.15 19.35
CA SER A 86 -4.95 -1.92 18.58
C SER A 86 -5.53 -2.20 17.18
N HIS A 87 -5.05 -3.23 16.49
CA HIS A 87 -5.56 -3.58 15.15
C HIS A 87 -6.94 -4.24 15.20
N ASP A 88 -7.24 -5.05 16.25
CA ASP A 88 -8.60 -5.57 16.47
C ASP A 88 -9.59 -4.43 16.70
N LEU A 89 -9.17 -3.41 17.48
CA LEU A 89 -9.99 -2.23 17.71
C LEU A 89 -10.18 -1.42 16.41
N MET A 90 -9.11 -1.18 15.65
CA MET A 90 -9.19 -0.48 14.36
C MET A 90 -10.09 -1.23 13.38
N HIS A 91 -9.98 -2.56 13.30
CA HIS A 91 -10.86 -3.40 12.48
C HIS A 91 -12.32 -3.20 12.91
N THR A 92 -12.62 -3.34 14.19
CA THR A 92 -13.97 -3.15 14.73
C THR A 92 -14.55 -1.76 14.43
N ILE A 93 -13.74 -0.71 14.58
CA ILE A 93 -14.17 0.67 14.29
C ILE A 93 -14.47 0.82 12.80
N LEU A 94 -13.58 0.37 11.91
CA LEU A 94 -13.80 0.48 10.47
C LEU A 94 -15.07 -0.27 10.05
N GLU A 95 -15.27 -1.51 10.51
CA GLU A 95 -16.50 -2.27 10.22
C GLU A 95 -17.77 -1.57 10.71
N ALA A 96 -17.73 -1.00 11.93
CA ALA A 96 -18.88 -0.30 12.50
C ALA A 96 -19.30 0.92 11.67
N TYR A 97 -18.37 1.55 10.94
CA TYR A 97 -18.65 2.67 10.03
C TYR A 97 -18.78 2.24 8.56
N GLY A 98 -18.95 0.95 8.28
CA GLY A 98 -19.08 0.42 6.92
C GLY A 98 -17.80 0.54 6.11
N GLY A 99 -16.66 0.54 6.80
CA GLY A 99 -15.35 0.60 6.18
C GLY A 99 -14.75 -0.79 5.92
N THR A 100 -13.88 -0.87 4.94
CA THR A 100 -13.08 -2.06 4.64
C THR A 100 -11.71 -1.67 4.11
N VAL A 101 -10.73 -2.51 4.33
CA VAL A 101 -9.41 -2.41 3.67
C VAL A 101 -9.51 -3.08 2.30
N LEU A 102 -9.10 -2.39 1.25
CA LEU A 102 -9.09 -2.91 -0.11
C LEU A 102 -7.77 -3.60 -0.45
N GLN A 103 -6.65 -3.04 0.00
CA GLN A 103 -5.31 -3.58 -0.17
C GLN A 103 -4.29 -2.82 0.67
N THR A 104 -3.10 -3.39 0.83
CA THR A 104 -1.89 -2.65 1.20
C THR A 104 -0.77 -2.90 0.22
N VAL A 105 0.02 -1.86 -0.07
CA VAL A 105 1.23 -1.96 -0.90
C VAL A 105 2.45 -1.68 -0.02
N ILE A 106 3.39 -2.63 0.02
CA ILE A 106 4.62 -2.53 0.81
C ILE A 106 5.74 -2.07 -0.10
N THR A 107 6.44 -1.03 0.32
CA THR A 107 7.60 -0.47 -0.37
C THR A 107 8.78 -0.30 0.61
N LEU A 108 9.98 -0.14 0.07
CA LEU A 108 11.20 0.11 0.84
C LEU A 108 11.86 1.39 0.34
N HIS A 109 12.07 2.34 1.23
CA HIS A 109 12.81 3.56 0.94
C HIS A 109 13.83 3.82 2.06
N ASP A 110 15.07 4.03 1.68
CA ASP A 110 16.16 4.34 2.62
C ASP A 110 16.26 3.34 3.80
N GLY A 111 16.09 2.05 3.50
CA GLY A 111 16.17 0.98 4.51
C GLY A 111 14.93 0.86 5.41
N THR A 112 13.88 1.65 5.18
CA THR A 112 12.63 1.63 5.95
C THR A 112 11.48 1.10 5.10
N TYR A 113 10.71 0.17 5.67
CA TYR A 113 9.51 -0.35 5.02
C TYR A 113 8.31 0.56 5.29
N TYR A 114 7.60 0.91 4.24
CA TYR A 114 6.35 1.69 4.26
C TYR A 114 5.17 0.82 3.82
N GLY A 115 3.99 1.17 4.30
CA GLY A 115 2.74 0.57 3.89
C GLY A 115 1.75 1.62 3.37
N ALA A 116 1.33 1.50 2.12
CA ALA A 116 0.26 2.29 1.55
C ALA A 116 -1.07 1.54 1.71
N LEU A 117 -1.81 1.86 2.78
CA LEU A 117 -3.06 1.20 3.13
C LEU A 117 -4.25 1.86 2.42
N THR A 118 -4.91 1.14 1.53
CA THR A 118 -6.11 1.63 0.82
C THR A 118 -7.37 1.15 1.53
N VAL A 119 -8.18 2.11 1.96
CA VAL A 119 -9.42 1.89 2.71
C VAL A 119 -10.61 2.47 1.96
N SER A 120 -11.74 1.79 2.00
CA SER A 120 -13.03 2.31 1.53
C SER A 120 -13.97 2.47 2.72
N VAL A 121 -14.59 3.62 2.85
CA VAL A 121 -15.66 3.89 3.83
C VAL A 121 -16.81 4.56 3.10
N GLN A 122 -18.00 3.97 3.15
CA GLN A 122 -19.21 4.50 2.49
C GLN A 122 -18.99 4.84 1.00
N GLY A 123 -18.21 4.03 0.29
CA GLY A 123 -17.89 4.21 -1.12
C GLY A 123 -16.78 5.23 -1.41
N GLN A 124 -16.26 5.92 -0.41
CA GLN A 124 -15.10 6.79 -0.55
C GLN A 124 -13.82 5.99 -0.34
N VAL A 125 -12.93 6.01 -1.33
CA VAL A 125 -11.65 5.31 -1.28
C VAL A 125 -10.53 6.30 -0.96
N LYS A 126 -9.69 5.96 0.01
CA LYS A 126 -8.52 6.75 0.39
C LYS A 126 -7.34 5.84 0.73
N THR A 127 -6.14 6.25 0.33
CA THR A 127 -4.89 5.59 0.69
C THR A 127 -4.20 6.38 1.81
N PHE A 128 -3.75 5.67 2.83
CA PHE A 128 -3.04 6.21 3.98
C PHE A 128 -1.62 5.70 4.01
N ASP A 129 -0.67 6.59 4.31
CA ASP A 129 0.67 6.19 4.70
C ASP A 129 0.66 5.59 6.10
N SER A 130 1.40 4.49 6.29
CA SER A 130 1.46 3.76 7.55
C SER A 130 2.79 3.01 7.67
N ARG A 131 3.11 2.56 8.89
CA ARG A 131 4.15 1.55 9.03
C ARG A 131 3.72 0.27 8.29
N SER A 132 4.66 -0.39 7.63
CA SER A 132 4.38 -1.65 6.93
C SER A 132 3.73 -2.70 7.82
N SER A 133 4.18 -2.81 9.09
CA SER A 133 3.63 -3.75 10.07
C SER A 133 2.15 -3.50 10.39
N ASP A 134 1.74 -2.23 10.53
CA ASP A 134 0.35 -1.87 10.85
C ASP A 134 -0.58 -2.13 9.65
N SER A 135 -0.12 -1.78 8.45
CA SER A 135 -0.89 -2.02 7.23
C SER A 135 -1.03 -3.51 6.91
N ILE A 136 0.00 -4.32 7.17
CA ILE A 136 -0.05 -5.78 7.05
C ILE A 136 -1.06 -6.34 8.04
N ALA A 137 -1.00 -5.93 9.32
CA ALA A 137 -1.94 -6.39 10.34
C ALA A 137 -3.40 -6.10 9.93
N LEU A 138 -3.70 -4.86 9.52
CA LEU A 138 -5.05 -4.50 9.07
C LEU A 138 -5.47 -5.23 7.79
N ALA A 139 -4.57 -5.41 6.83
CA ALA A 139 -4.87 -6.17 5.62
C ALA A 139 -5.26 -7.62 5.96
N ILE A 140 -4.59 -8.26 6.91
CA ILE A 140 -4.90 -9.62 7.36
C ILE A 140 -6.26 -9.66 8.07
N HIS A 141 -6.54 -8.71 8.97
CA HIS A 141 -7.84 -8.62 9.65
C HIS A 141 -9.01 -8.52 8.66
N PHE A 142 -8.85 -7.76 7.57
CA PHE A 142 -9.85 -7.59 6.52
C PHE A 142 -9.75 -8.62 5.40
N LYS A 143 -8.80 -9.56 5.46
CA LYS A 143 -8.50 -10.54 4.38
C LYS A 143 -8.24 -9.86 3.04
N ALA A 144 -7.66 -8.67 3.09
CA ALA A 144 -7.32 -7.86 1.94
C ALA A 144 -5.96 -8.27 1.36
N PRO A 145 -5.74 -8.14 0.05
CA PRO A 145 -4.47 -8.45 -0.58
C PRO A 145 -3.33 -7.57 -0.04
N ILE A 146 -2.18 -8.20 0.17
CA ILE A 146 -0.91 -7.56 0.47
C ILE A 146 -0.09 -7.63 -0.81
N ILE A 147 0.42 -6.50 -1.24
CA ILE A 147 1.18 -6.33 -2.48
C ILE A 147 2.57 -5.81 -2.10
N ALA A 148 3.60 -6.29 -2.77
CA ALA A 148 4.97 -5.79 -2.62
C ALA A 148 5.56 -5.38 -3.97
N GLY A 149 6.50 -4.45 -3.98
CA GLY A 149 7.30 -4.17 -5.17
C GLY A 149 8.14 -5.39 -5.56
N ARG A 150 8.28 -5.66 -6.84
CA ARG A 150 9.09 -6.79 -7.34
C ARG A 150 10.57 -6.67 -6.96
N ASP A 151 11.07 -5.46 -6.83
CA ASP A 151 12.40 -5.15 -6.33
C ASP A 151 12.63 -5.72 -4.92
N LEU A 152 11.65 -5.60 -4.02
CA LEU A 152 11.69 -6.19 -2.68
C LEU A 152 11.78 -7.72 -2.75
N LEU A 153 10.98 -8.33 -3.59
CA LEU A 153 11.01 -9.78 -3.76
C LEU A 153 12.30 -10.25 -4.42
N THR A 154 12.88 -9.46 -5.31
CA THR A 154 14.15 -9.78 -5.97
C THR A 154 15.32 -9.73 -5.00
N SER A 155 15.33 -8.79 -4.06
CA SER A 155 16.33 -8.68 -2.99
C SER A 155 16.08 -9.64 -1.83
N ALA A 156 14.89 -10.24 -1.74
CA ALA A 156 14.51 -11.18 -0.69
C ALA A 156 15.30 -12.51 -0.80
N GLY A 157 15.57 -13.11 0.36
CA GLY A 157 16.18 -14.43 0.44
C GLY A 157 15.24 -15.55 -0.03
N ARG A 158 15.80 -16.67 -0.50
CA ARG A 158 15.01 -17.89 -0.69
C ARG A 158 14.52 -18.40 0.66
N LEU A 159 13.29 -18.92 0.68
CA LEU A 159 12.79 -19.65 1.84
C LEU A 159 13.76 -20.79 2.19
N PRO A 160 14.12 -20.98 3.48
CA PRO A 160 14.80 -22.19 3.89
C PRO A 160 13.90 -23.39 3.53
N GLU A 161 14.49 -24.37 2.88
CA GLU A 161 13.78 -25.60 2.53
C GLU A 161 13.20 -26.21 3.82
N LYS A 162 11.92 -26.55 3.80
CA LYS A 162 11.29 -27.25 4.93
C LYS A 162 12.12 -28.52 5.19
N PRO A 163 12.58 -28.81 6.43
CA PRO A 163 13.22 -30.06 6.71
C PRO A 163 12.31 -31.18 6.19
N LYS A 164 12.87 -32.06 5.35
CA LYS A 164 12.15 -33.30 4.96
C LYS A 164 11.78 -33.98 6.25
N ALA A 165 10.50 -34.21 6.46
CA ALA A 165 10.06 -35.07 7.54
C ALA A 165 10.73 -36.43 7.31
N ASP A 166 11.68 -36.77 8.17
CA ASP A 166 12.25 -38.09 8.17
C ASP A 166 11.08 -39.05 8.44
N THR A 167 10.72 -39.82 7.41
CA THR A 167 9.82 -40.93 7.53
C THR A 167 10.50 -42.00 8.39
N LEU A 168 10.08 -42.07 9.66
CA LEU A 168 10.35 -43.23 10.53
C LEU A 168 9.57 -44.43 10.07
#